data_beeecb13090835eda58fcf6f7c27a962
#
_entry.id   beeecb13090835eda58fcf6f7c27a962
#
_cell.length_a   1.000
_cell.length_b   1.000
_cell.length_c   1.000
_cell.angle_alpha   90.00
_cell.angle_beta   90.00
_cell.angle_gamma   90.00
#
_symmetry.space_group_name_H-M   'P 1'
#
loop_
_entity.id
_entity.type
_entity.pdbx_description
1 polymer ?
#
loop_
_entity_poly.entity_id
_entity_poly.type
_entity_poly.pdbx_seq_one_letter_code
_entity_poly.pdbx_strand_id
1 'polypeptide(L)'
;MPDTDLDSALFDVVIVGAGPAGLTAGIYASRGRLKTAILERNMAGGQIALTDLVENYPGFPEGISGFDLSQKMKEQAEQFGAEVREIEGVSAVARDSRGGFAVVTDRGTIRTRSVILAPGVEPRRSGIPGEAEFIGRGVSWCATCDGALYRGRTVAVIGGGDSAVEEGMFLTKFADKVYVVHRRDELRAAQIAQERAFANSKFEFVWDSVPRRIEGKDMVEALAVENVKTGEQRSLPVNGVFIYIGQDPNTDWLELSLIHI
;
A
#
# COMPACT_ATOMS: atom_id res chain seq x y z
N MET A 1 -35.54 33.25 8.16
CA MET A 1 -34.50 33.60 7.18
C MET A 1 -34.01 32.27 6.60
N PRO A 2 -34.00 32.07 5.29
CA PRO A 2 -33.50 30.84 4.73
C PRO A 2 -31.98 30.78 4.94
N ASP A 3 -31.51 29.64 5.38
CA ASP A 3 -30.12 29.27 5.70
C ASP A 3 -29.34 29.15 4.40
N THR A 4 -29.03 30.29 3.74
CA THR A 4 -28.39 30.34 2.41
C THR A 4 -26.88 30.04 2.43
N ASP A 5 -26.25 29.94 3.61
CA ASP A 5 -24.82 29.67 3.74
C ASP A 5 -24.44 28.15 3.85
N LEU A 6 -25.41 27.30 4.18
CA LEU A 6 -25.15 25.87 4.36
C LEU A 6 -25.21 25.08 3.04
N ASP A 7 -25.85 25.60 2.01
CA ASP A 7 -25.90 24.90 0.69
C ASP A 7 -24.64 25.12 -0.15
N SER A 8 -23.87 26.19 0.08
CA SER A 8 -22.60 26.43 -0.60
C SER A 8 -21.50 25.43 -0.20
N ALA A 9 -21.63 24.84 0.99
CA ALA A 9 -20.70 23.83 1.52
C ALA A 9 -21.06 22.38 1.16
N LEU A 10 -22.22 22.15 0.50
CA LEU A 10 -22.65 20.80 0.12
C LEU A 10 -21.91 20.30 -1.13
N PHE A 11 -21.26 19.14 -1.02
CA PHE A 11 -20.71 18.42 -2.16
C PHE A 11 -21.76 17.48 -2.78
N ASP A 12 -21.68 17.24 -4.08
CA ASP A 12 -22.45 16.18 -4.72
C ASP A 12 -21.86 14.82 -4.40
N VAL A 13 -20.50 14.73 -4.42
CA VAL A 13 -19.76 13.52 -4.13
C VAL A 13 -18.54 13.83 -3.26
N VAL A 14 -18.39 13.09 -2.18
CA VAL A 14 -17.13 13.00 -1.43
C VAL A 14 -16.54 11.62 -1.66
N ILE A 15 -15.27 11.58 -2.05
CA ILE A 15 -14.51 10.35 -2.30
C ILE A 15 -13.50 10.21 -1.16
N VAL A 16 -13.50 9.06 -0.50
CA VAL A 16 -12.58 8.75 0.59
C VAL A 16 -11.43 7.88 0.06
N GLY A 17 -10.23 8.45 0.06
CA GLY A 17 -9.01 7.88 -0.47
C GLY A 17 -8.64 8.43 -1.84
N ALA A 18 -7.40 8.92 -1.99
CA ALA A 18 -6.81 9.43 -3.23
C ALA A 18 -5.78 8.46 -3.84
N GLY A 19 -6.00 7.15 -3.72
CA GLY A 19 -5.32 6.15 -4.53
C GLY A 19 -5.89 6.12 -5.96
N PRO A 20 -5.40 5.24 -6.85
CA PRO A 20 -5.84 5.18 -8.25
C PRO A 20 -7.35 5.05 -8.40
N ALA A 21 -8.02 4.30 -7.54
CA ALA A 21 -9.46 4.12 -7.58
C ALA A 21 -10.21 5.43 -7.27
N GLY A 22 -9.82 6.13 -6.20
CA GLY A 22 -10.45 7.39 -5.81
C GLY A 22 -10.17 8.51 -6.79
N LEU A 23 -8.94 8.63 -7.27
CA LEU A 23 -8.57 9.62 -8.28
C LEU A 23 -9.34 9.38 -9.60
N THR A 24 -9.45 8.13 -10.04
CA THR A 24 -10.25 7.79 -11.22
C THR A 24 -11.72 8.13 -11.02
N ALA A 25 -12.30 7.80 -9.87
CA ALA A 25 -13.68 8.16 -9.55
C ALA A 25 -13.86 9.70 -9.57
N GLY A 26 -12.89 10.44 -9.03
CA GLY A 26 -12.88 11.91 -9.04
C GLY A 26 -12.83 12.51 -10.43
N ILE A 27 -12.01 11.95 -11.33
CA ILE A 27 -11.97 12.34 -12.74
C ILE A 27 -13.36 12.25 -13.36
N TYR A 28 -14.03 11.12 -13.22
CA TYR A 28 -15.35 10.91 -13.83
C TYR A 28 -16.45 11.72 -13.19
N ALA A 29 -16.48 11.84 -11.85
CA ALA A 29 -17.45 12.66 -11.13
C ALA A 29 -17.34 14.13 -11.56
N SER A 30 -16.13 14.69 -11.58
CA SER A 30 -15.88 16.09 -11.95
C SER A 30 -16.12 16.36 -13.43
N ARG A 31 -15.82 15.39 -14.32
CA ARG A 31 -16.24 15.49 -15.73
C ARG A 31 -17.76 15.52 -15.89
N GLY A 32 -18.49 14.82 -15.01
CA GLY A 32 -19.95 14.90 -14.90
C GLY A 32 -20.46 16.20 -14.29
N ARG A 33 -19.58 17.17 -14.01
CA ARG A 33 -19.90 18.46 -13.39
C ARG A 33 -20.48 18.33 -11.98
N LEU A 34 -20.21 17.24 -11.29
CA LEU A 34 -20.53 17.10 -9.89
C LEU A 34 -19.48 17.86 -9.06
N LYS A 35 -19.94 18.60 -8.05
CA LYS A 35 -19.05 19.22 -7.06
C LYS A 35 -18.41 18.11 -6.22
N THR A 36 -17.13 17.82 -6.47
CA THR A 36 -16.43 16.64 -5.98
C THR A 36 -15.27 17.03 -5.08
N ALA A 37 -15.20 16.42 -3.90
CA ALA A 37 -13.99 16.42 -3.06
C ALA A 37 -13.42 15.00 -2.95
N ILE A 38 -12.09 14.89 -2.99
CA ILE A 38 -11.33 13.67 -2.74
C ILE A 38 -10.51 13.90 -1.47
N LEU A 39 -10.73 13.08 -0.45
CA LEU A 39 -10.08 13.21 0.86
C LEU A 39 -9.01 12.14 1.01
N GLU A 40 -7.81 12.55 1.39
CA GLU A 40 -6.67 11.64 1.56
C GLU A 40 -5.96 11.92 2.89
N ARG A 41 -5.77 10.87 3.66
CA ARG A 41 -5.10 10.92 4.98
C ARG A 41 -3.63 11.34 4.88
N ASN A 42 -2.98 10.92 3.80
CA ASN A 42 -1.57 11.20 3.51
C ASN A 42 -1.44 12.06 2.23
N MET A 43 -0.40 11.78 1.44
CA MET A 43 -0.27 12.31 0.08
C MET A 43 -1.06 11.45 -0.91
N ALA A 44 -1.58 12.06 -1.96
CA ALA A 44 -2.30 11.35 -3.01
C ALA A 44 -1.40 10.34 -3.75
N GLY A 45 -1.99 9.22 -4.14
CA GLY A 45 -1.34 8.16 -4.89
C GLY A 45 -1.54 6.76 -4.30
N GLY A 46 -1.75 6.66 -2.97
CA GLY A 46 -1.95 5.37 -2.31
C GLY A 46 -0.75 4.43 -2.50
N GLN A 47 -0.99 3.12 -2.49
CA GLN A 47 0.08 2.12 -2.57
C GLN A 47 0.90 2.18 -3.86
N ILE A 48 0.30 2.58 -4.99
CA ILE A 48 1.02 2.63 -6.26
C ILE A 48 2.15 3.68 -6.26
N ALA A 49 1.99 4.77 -5.51
CA ALA A 49 3.02 5.81 -5.39
C ALA A 49 4.34 5.29 -4.80
N LEU A 50 4.30 4.15 -4.10
CA LEU A 50 5.46 3.49 -3.51
C LEU A 50 6.14 2.49 -4.47
N THR A 51 5.58 2.26 -5.66
CA THR A 51 6.13 1.33 -6.66
C THR A 51 7.17 2.03 -7.53
N ASP A 52 8.36 1.45 -7.67
CA ASP A 52 9.46 2.02 -8.46
C ASP A 52 9.10 2.11 -9.94
N LEU A 53 8.57 1.02 -10.50
CA LEU A 53 8.19 0.93 -11.92
C LEU A 53 6.87 0.17 -12.09
N VAL A 54 5.92 0.79 -12.73
CA VAL A 54 4.64 0.19 -13.14
C VAL A 54 4.72 -0.10 -14.63
N GLU A 55 4.83 -1.38 -15.00
CA GLU A 55 4.99 -1.83 -16.40
C GLU A 55 3.66 -2.24 -17.05
N ASN A 56 2.61 -2.42 -16.25
CA ASN A 56 1.34 -3.01 -16.68
C ASN A 56 0.18 -2.01 -16.73
N TYR A 57 0.46 -0.71 -16.63
CA TYR A 57 -0.57 0.31 -16.81
C TYR A 57 -0.66 0.71 -18.30
N PRO A 58 -1.82 0.51 -18.97
CA PRO A 58 -1.94 0.79 -20.39
C PRO A 58 -1.62 2.26 -20.74
N GLY A 59 -0.88 2.47 -21.84
CA GLY A 59 -0.47 3.79 -22.31
C GLY A 59 0.98 4.16 -21.96
N PHE A 60 1.67 3.32 -21.19
CA PHE A 60 3.09 3.50 -20.83
C PHE A 60 3.91 2.26 -21.21
N PRO A 61 4.25 2.07 -22.51
CA PRO A 61 4.93 0.87 -22.99
C PRO A 61 6.32 0.66 -22.40
N GLU A 62 6.97 1.72 -21.91
CA GLU A 62 8.28 1.66 -21.25
C GLU A 62 8.16 1.64 -19.71
N GLY A 63 6.92 1.56 -19.21
CA GLY A 63 6.62 1.72 -17.80
C GLY A 63 6.64 3.18 -17.34
N ILE A 64 6.20 3.41 -16.12
CA ILE A 64 6.20 4.71 -15.45
C ILE A 64 6.43 4.50 -13.96
N SER A 65 7.13 5.42 -13.27
CA SER A 65 7.19 5.34 -11.82
C SER A 65 5.78 5.45 -11.20
N GLY A 66 5.53 4.70 -10.15
CA GLY A 66 4.22 4.75 -9.48
C GLY A 66 3.92 6.14 -8.92
N PHE A 67 4.96 6.86 -8.46
CA PHE A 67 4.82 8.25 -8.03
C PHE A 67 4.37 9.16 -9.19
N ASP A 68 5.05 9.13 -10.34
CA ASP A 68 4.69 9.98 -11.49
C ASP A 68 3.30 9.64 -12.03
N LEU A 69 2.94 8.35 -12.07
CA LEU A 69 1.61 7.93 -12.48
C LEU A 69 0.54 8.52 -11.55
N SER A 70 0.75 8.43 -10.24
CA SER A 70 -0.21 8.95 -9.26
C SER A 70 -0.34 10.47 -9.34
N GLN A 71 0.76 11.21 -9.54
CA GLN A 71 0.72 12.66 -9.73
C GLN A 71 -0.05 13.05 -11.00
N LYS A 72 0.17 12.34 -12.11
CA LYS A 72 -0.61 12.55 -13.36
C LYS A 72 -2.10 12.30 -13.17
N MET A 73 -2.48 11.27 -12.41
CA MET A 73 -3.89 11.00 -12.08
C MET A 73 -4.50 12.10 -11.22
N LYS A 74 -3.75 12.61 -10.23
CA LYS A 74 -4.16 13.75 -9.40
C LYS A 74 -4.37 15.01 -10.23
N GLU A 75 -3.37 15.40 -11.02
CA GLU A 75 -3.44 16.55 -11.92
C GLU A 75 -4.66 16.45 -12.85
N GLN A 76 -4.93 15.27 -13.38
CA GLN A 76 -6.08 15.04 -14.26
C GLN A 76 -7.42 15.22 -13.52
N ALA A 77 -7.53 14.76 -12.27
CA ALA A 77 -8.72 14.96 -11.45
C ALA A 77 -8.94 16.46 -11.17
N GLU A 78 -7.89 17.18 -10.77
CA GLU A 78 -7.91 18.63 -10.50
C GLU A 78 -8.26 19.44 -11.76
N GLN A 79 -7.74 19.06 -12.94
CA GLN A 79 -8.07 19.72 -14.22
C GLN A 79 -9.57 19.69 -14.52
N PHE A 80 -10.28 18.63 -14.10
CA PHE A 80 -11.72 18.55 -14.26
C PHE A 80 -12.51 19.22 -13.13
N GLY A 81 -11.83 19.73 -12.10
CA GLY A 81 -12.42 20.50 -11.01
C GLY A 81 -12.66 19.68 -9.74
N ALA A 82 -12.04 18.50 -9.59
CA ALA A 82 -12.02 17.81 -8.30
C ALA A 82 -11.19 18.60 -7.28
N GLU A 83 -11.69 18.75 -6.06
CA GLU A 83 -10.95 19.31 -4.94
C GLU A 83 -10.23 18.18 -4.21
N VAL A 84 -8.91 18.03 -4.45
CA VAL A 84 -8.09 17.02 -3.77
C VAL A 84 -7.54 17.60 -2.48
N ARG A 85 -7.96 17.03 -1.34
CA ARG A 85 -7.54 17.43 -0.01
C ARG A 85 -6.64 16.36 0.59
N GLU A 86 -5.36 16.66 0.58
CA GLU A 86 -4.33 15.83 1.20
C GLU A 86 -4.18 16.16 2.69
N ILE A 87 -3.66 15.20 3.47
CA ILE A 87 -3.49 15.32 4.92
C ILE A 87 -4.82 15.71 5.58
N GLU A 88 -5.91 15.07 5.13
CA GLU A 88 -7.25 15.19 5.69
C GLU A 88 -7.88 13.78 5.80
N GLY A 89 -7.69 13.17 6.98
CA GLY A 89 -8.17 11.82 7.27
C GLY A 89 -9.66 11.77 7.59
N VAL A 90 -10.35 10.77 7.04
CA VAL A 90 -11.76 10.49 7.36
C VAL A 90 -11.82 9.48 8.50
N SER A 91 -12.58 9.77 9.54
CA SER A 91 -12.79 8.91 10.70
C SER A 91 -14.17 8.27 10.77
N ALA A 92 -15.19 8.87 10.13
CA ALA A 92 -16.53 8.30 10.09
C ALA A 92 -17.34 8.81 8.89
N VAL A 93 -18.31 8.01 8.47
CA VAL A 93 -19.33 8.37 7.50
C VAL A 93 -20.69 7.99 8.08
N ALA A 94 -21.61 8.93 8.21
CA ALA A 94 -22.93 8.70 8.75
C ALA A 94 -24.02 9.30 7.84
N ARG A 95 -25.24 8.81 7.97
CA ARG A 95 -26.40 9.44 7.34
C ARG A 95 -26.65 10.80 7.95
N ASP A 96 -26.82 11.86 7.12
CA ASP A 96 -27.26 13.17 7.59
C ASP A 96 -28.79 13.17 7.70
N SER A 97 -29.32 13.67 8.80
CA SER A 97 -30.77 13.79 9.04
C SER A 97 -31.48 14.68 8.01
N ARG A 98 -30.74 15.55 7.34
CA ARG A 98 -31.24 16.45 6.27
C ARG A 98 -31.13 15.82 4.87
N GLY A 99 -30.74 14.55 4.81
CA GLY A 99 -30.49 13.80 3.56
C GLY A 99 -29.04 13.81 3.14
N GLY A 100 -28.60 12.73 2.49
CA GLY A 100 -27.20 12.50 2.12
C GLY A 100 -26.37 11.97 3.28
N PHE A 101 -25.12 12.43 3.36
CA PHE A 101 -24.14 11.93 4.32
C PHE A 101 -23.35 13.06 4.97
N ALA A 102 -22.93 12.82 6.20
CA ALA A 102 -21.94 13.57 6.95
C ALA A 102 -20.64 12.77 6.99
N VAL A 103 -19.58 13.35 6.44
CA VAL A 103 -18.21 12.75 6.44
C VAL A 103 -17.40 13.48 7.48
N VAL A 104 -16.98 12.78 8.52
CA VAL A 104 -16.22 13.34 9.64
C VAL A 104 -14.73 13.21 9.33
N THR A 105 -14.02 14.33 9.33
CA THR A 105 -12.58 14.42 9.13
C THR A 105 -11.88 15.00 10.36
N ASP A 106 -10.57 14.96 10.39
CA ASP A 106 -9.74 15.63 11.39
C ASP A 106 -9.78 17.17 11.30
N ARG A 107 -10.37 17.72 10.20
CA ARG A 107 -10.57 19.18 9.99
C ARG A 107 -12.02 19.64 10.17
N GLY A 108 -12.94 18.70 10.41
CA GLY A 108 -14.35 19.00 10.61
C GLY A 108 -15.29 18.06 9.87
N THR A 109 -16.55 18.44 9.74
CA THR A 109 -17.57 17.61 9.08
C THR A 109 -17.95 18.19 7.73
N ILE A 110 -17.89 17.36 6.70
CA ILE A 110 -18.24 17.70 5.32
C ILE A 110 -19.59 17.05 4.99
N ARG A 111 -20.52 17.84 4.43
CA ARG A 111 -21.80 17.33 3.97
C ARG A 111 -21.75 17.00 2.48
N THR A 112 -22.35 15.88 2.11
CA THR A 112 -22.41 15.43 0.72
C THR A 112 -23.69 14.66 0.42
N ARG A 113 -24.09 14.64 -0.86
CA ARG A 113 -25.23 13.84 -1.33
C ARG A 113 -24.87 12.36 -1.46
N SER A 114 -23.64 12.05 -1.82
CA SER A 114 -23.14 10.67 -2.00
C SER A 114 -21.69 10.53 -1.56
N VAL A 115 -21.30 9.30 -1.21
CA VAL A 115 -19.93 8.96 -0.82
C VAL A 115 -19.44 7.81 -1.68
N ILE A 116 -18.21 7.92 -2.17
CA ILE A 116 -17.49 6.80 -2.77
C ILE A 116 -16.37 6.41 -1.80
N LEU A 117 -16.34 5.14 -1.42
CA LEU A 117 -15.32 4.60 -0.52
C LEU A 117 -14.23 3.92 -1.33
N ALA A 118 -13.03 4.47 -1.29
CA ALA A 118 -11.82 3.93 -1.90
C ALA A 118 -10.64 3.94 -0.89
N PRO A 119 -10.85 3.40 0.34
CA PRO A 119 -9.92 3.58 1.47
C PRO A 119 -8.60 2.83 1.30
N GLY A 120 -8.48 1.98 0.27
CA GLY A 120 -7.28 1.20 0.01
C GLY A 120 -7.01 0.14 1.05
N VAL A 121 -5.73 -0.18 1.20
CA VAL A 121 -5.22 -1.26 2.04
C VAL A 121 -3.95 -0.84 2.77
N GLU A 122 -3.62 -1.55 3.86
CA GLU A 122 -2.32 -1.47 4.53
C GLU A 122 -1.60 -2.82 4.52
N PRO A 123 -0.25 -2.84 4.57
CA PRO A 123 0.51 -4.07 4.67
C PRO A 123 0.11 -4.86 5.92
N ARG A 124 -0.15 -6.15 5.72
CA ARG A 124 -0.47 -7.06 6.81
C ARG A 124 0.72 -7.25 7.73
N ARG A 125 0.48 -7.12 9.02
CA ARG A 125 1.46 -7.47 10.06
C ARG A 125 1.57 -8.99 10.19
N SER A 126 2.80 -9.49 10.31
CA SER A 126 3.02 -10.92 10.47
C SER A 126 2.81 -11.39 11.91
N GLY A 127 2.99 -10.49 12.87
CA GLY A 127 2.92 -10.77 14.29
C GLY A 127 4.06 -11.66 14.82
N ILE A 128 5.12 -11.86 14.03
CA ILE A 128 6.27 -12.64 14.50
C ILE A 128 7.04 -11.87 15.56
N PRO A 129 7.60 -12.57 16.57
CA PRO A 129 8.44 -11.95 17.59
C PRO A 129 9.57 -11.14 16.97
N GLY A 130 9.78 -9.91 17.45
CA GLY A 130 10.76 -8.96 16.93
C GLY A 130 10.22 -8.01 15.85
N GLU A 131 9.09 -8.32 15.18
CA GLU A 131 8.55 -7.42 14.15
C GLU A 131 8.30 -6.02 14.67
N ALA A 132 7.49 -5.88 15.72
CA ALA A 132 7.14 -4.57 16.29
C ALA A 132 8.35 -3.85 16.90
N GLU A 133 9.27 -4.61 17.47
CA GLU A 133 10.48 -4.08 18.11
C GLU A 133 11.43 -3.42 17.11
N PHE A 134 11.59 -4.04 15.92
CA PHE A 134 12.55 -3.59 14.92
C PHE A 134 11.95 -2.73 13.81
N ILE A 135 10.71 -2.23 13.94
CA ILE A 135 10.16 -1.22 13.02
C ILE A 135 11.06 0.01 13.00
N GLY A 136 11.49 0.44 11.79
CA GLY A 136 12.45 1.53 11.62
C GLY A 136 13.88 1.20 12.04
N ARG A 137 14.13 -0.06 12.48
CA ARG A 137 15.44 -0.57 12.88
C ARG A 137 15.80 -1.87 12.14
N GLY A 138 15.26 -2.04 10.94
CA GLY A 138 15.54 -3.17 10.07
C GLY A 138 14.30 -3.94 9.60
N VAL A 139 13.11 -3.65 10.11
CA VAL A 139 11.84 -4.18 9.59
C VAL A 139 11.13 -3.12 8.78
N SER A 140 10.71 -3.48 7.57
CA SER A 140 10.03 -2.59 6.62
C SER A 140 8.98 -3.33 5.79
N TRP A 141 8.07 -2.55 5.18
CA TRP A 141 7.07 -2.98 4.20
C TRP A 141 7.17 -2.19 2.88
N CYS A 142 8.24 -1.40 2.71
CA CYS A 142 8.43 -0.53 1.56
C CYS A 142 9.91 -0.61 1.11
N ALA A 143 10.18 -1.38 0.06
CA ALA A 143 11.54 -1.49 -0.45
C ALA A 143 12.01 -0.20 -1.12
N THR A 144 11.12 0.53 -1.79
CA THR A 144 11.44 1.83 -2.42
C THR A 144 11.79 2.91 -1.39
N CYS A 145 11.15 2.86 -0.20
CA CYS A 145 11.44 3.79 0.89
C CYS A 145 12.80 3.53 1.54
N ASP A 146 13.08 2.27 1.85
CA ASP A 146 14.17 1.90 2.75
C ASP A 146 15.33 1.14 2.07
N GLY A 147 15.12 0.67 0.83
CA GLY A 147 16.09 -0.20 0.15
C GLY A 147 17.50 0.39 0.03
N ALA A 148 17.61 1.70 -0.17
CA ALA A 148 18.91 2.37 -0.27
C ALA A 148 19.77 2.27 1.01
N LEU A 149 19.14 2.06 2.19
CA LEU A 149 19.82 1.88 3.48
C LEU A 149 20.58 0.54 3.56
N TYR A 150 20.28 -0.42 2.67
CA TYR A 150 20.85 -1.76 2.66
C TYR A 150 21.91 -1.97 1.59
N ARG A 151 22.55 -0.89 1.11
CA ARG A 151 23.65 -0.99 0.15
C ARG A 151 24.79 -1.84 0.70
N GLY A 152 25.18 -2.87 -0.08
CA GLY A 152 26.24 -3.80 0.30
C GLY A 152 25.88 -4.75 1.47
N ARG A 153 24.59 -4.89 1.77
CA ARG A 153 24.09 -5.70 2.89
C ARG A 153 23.24 -6.87 2.41
N THR A 154 22.94 -7.77 3.32
CA THR A 154 22.02 -8.90 3.08
C THR A 154 20.67 -8.58 3.71
N VAL A 155 19.58 -8.83 2.97
CA VAL A 155 18.21 -8.65 3.44
C VAL A 155 17.37 -9.90 3.23
N ALA A 156 16.28 -10.04 3.96
CA ALA A 156 15.25 -11.04 3.73
C ALA A 156 13.95 -10.38 3.27
N VAL A 157 13.29 -11.03 2.32
CA VAL A 157 11.92 -10.74 1.89
C VAL A 157 11.04 -11.90 2.31
N ILE A 158 9.97 -11.63 3.04
CA ILE A 158 9.01 -12.64 3.46
C ILE A 158 7.78 -12.55 2.55
N GLY A 159 7.54 -13.58 1.75
CA GLY A 159 6.43 -13.65 0.82
C GLY A 159 6.76 -14.43 -0.45
N GLY A 160 5.82 -14.49 -1.39
CA GLY A 160 6.01 -15.22 -2.68
C GLY A 160 4.97 -14.81 -3.73
N GLY A 161 4.27 -13.70 -3.53
CA GLY A 161 3.41 -13.04 -4.51
C GLY A 161 4.14 -11.93 -5.25
N ASP A 162 3.43 -11.23 -6.15
CA ASP A 162 4.00 -10.15 -6.96
C ASP A 162 4.77 -9.12 -6.13
N SER A 163 4.16 -8.57 -5.08
CA SER A 163 4.83 -7.58 -4.22
C SER A 163 6.16 -8.10 -3.64
N ALA A 164 6.21 -9.36 -3.18
CA ALA A 164 7.43 -9.92 -2.61
C ALA A 164 8.54 -10.05 -3.66
N VAL A 165 8.18 -10.45 -4.87
CA VAL A 165 9.14 -10.67 -5.95
C VAL A 165 9.61 -9.35 -6.54
N GLU A 166 8.69 -8.45 -6.87
CA GLU A 166 9.01 -7.15 -7.49
C GLU A 166 9.80 -6.24 -6.53
N GLU A 167 9.35 -6.13 -5.28
CA GLU A 167 10.06 -5.36 -4.26
C GLU A 167 11.41 -6.01 -3.89
N GLY A 168 11.48 -7.34 -3.89
CA GLY A 168 12.73 -8.06 -3.74
C GLY A 168 13.70 -7.76 -4.90
N MET A 169 13.21 -7.71 -6.14
CA MET A 169 13.99 -7.29 -7.31
C MET A 169 14.53 -5.87 -7.16
N PHE A 170 13.67 -4.95 -6.67
CA PHE A 170 14.11 -3.58 -6.39
C PHE A 170 15.26 -3.54 -5.37
N LEU A 171 15.15 -4.32 -4.29
CA LEU A 171 16.20 -4.41 -3.26
C LEU A 171 17.54 -4.86 -3.82
N THR A 172 17.58 -5.69 -4.88
CA THR A 172 18.84 -6.13 -5.50
C THR A 172 19.63 -5.00 -6.16
N LYS A 173 19.00 -3.83 -6.39
CA LYS A 173 19.73 -2.61 -6.85
C LYS A 173 20.72 -2.13 -5.79
N PHE A 174 20.51 -2.45 -4.54
CA PHE A 174 21.29 -1.98 -3.40
C PHE A 174 21.95 -3.12 -2.63
N ALA A 175 21.18 -4.11 -2.24
CA ALA A 175 21.65 -5.25 -1.45
C ALA A 175 22.58 -6.15 -2.28
N ASP A 176 23.52 -6.79 -1.59
CA ASP A 176 24.39 -7.82 -2.19
C ASP A 176 23.67 -9.15 -2.28
N LYS A 177 22.73 -9.40 -1.36
CA LYS A 177 21.95 -10.64 -1.30
C LYS A 177 20.54 -10.40 -0.77
N VAL A 178 19.58 -11.10 -1.37
CA VAL A 178 18.17 -11.09 -0.97
C VAL A 178 17.70 -12.53 -0.73
N TYR A 179 17.44 -12.90 0.50
CA TYR A 179 16.74 -14.14 0.83
C TYR A 179 15.25 -13.97 0.60
N VAL A 180 14.64 -14.83 -0.21
CA VAL A 180 13.19 -14.89 -0.39
C VAL A 180 12.64 -16.05 0.42
N VAL A 181 12.07 -15.76 1.58
CA VAL A 181 11.50 -16.76 2.50
C VAL A 181 10.04 -17.00 2.12
N HIS A 182 9.77 -18.21 1.61
CA HIS A 182 8.41 -18.58 1.20
C HIS A 182 7.98 -19.93 1.78
N ARG A 183 6.72 -19.98 2.24
CA ARG A 183 6.14 -21.16 2.90
C ARG A 183 5.82 -22.34 1.98
N ARG A 184 5.99 -22.16 0.67
CA ARG A 184 5.78 -23.18 -0.38
C ARG A 184 7.08 -23.36 -1.18
N ASP A 185 7.09 -24.32 -2.06
CA ASP A 185 8.17 -24.62 -3.00
C ASP A 185 7.99 -23.95 -4.38
N GLU A 186 6.95 -23.10 -4.53
CA GLU A 186 6.66 -22.34 -5.74
C GLU A 186 6.18 -20.93 -5.41
N LEU A 187 6.49 -19.96 -6.26
CA LEU A 187 5.99 -18.59 -6.18
C LEU A 187 4.56 -18.49 -6.72
N ARG A 188 3.84 -17.46 -6.28
CA ARG A 188 2.52 -17.09 -6.79
C ARG A 188 2.54 -15.82 -7.64
N ALA A 189 3.70 -15.20 -7.78
CA ALA A 189 3.91 -14.03 -8.61
C ALA A 189 3.62 -14.32 -10.08
N ALA A 190 3.39 -13.27 -10.88
CA ALA A 190 3.25 -13.37 -12.31
C ALA A 190 4.47 -14.05 -12.95
N GLN A 191 4.26 -14.83 -14.01
CA GLN A 191 5.32 -15.65 -14.64
C GLN A 191 6.56 -14.82 -15.01
N ILE A 192 6.35 -13.64 -15.60
CA ILE A 192 7.43 -12.74 -15.99
C ILE A 192 8.27 -12.26 -14.79
N ALA A 193 7.63 -12.04 -13.63
CA ALA A 193 8.35 -11.67 -12.41
C ALA A 193 9.15 -12.83 -11.85
N GLN A 194 8.60 -14.07 -11.90
CA GLN A 194 9.32 -15.28 -11.52
C GLN A 194 10.55 -15.52 -12.37
N GLU A 195 10.43 -15.42 -13.70
CA GLU A 195 11.55 -15.60 -14.65
C GLU A 195 12.70 -14.62 -14.34
N ARG A 196 12.37 -13.36 -14.11
CA ARG A 196 13.35 -12.33 -13.72
C ARG A 196 14.02 -12.66 -12.38
N ALA A 197 13.23 -13.10 -11.39
CA ALA A 197 13.73 -13.44 -10.06
C ALA A 197 14.67 -14.66 -10.09
N PHE A 198 14.31 -15.72 -10.82
CA PHE A 198 15.15 -16.92 -10.96
C PHE A 198 16.43 -16.64 -11.73
N ALA A 199 16.44 -15.69 -12.66
CA ALA A 199 17.63 -15.26 -13.38
C ALA A 199 18.55 -14.34 -12.56
N ASN A 200 18.12 -13.82 -11.41
CA ASN A 200 18.90 -12.88 -10.62
C ASN A 200 19.76 -13.61 -9.59
N SER A 201 21.08 -13.57 -9.77
CA SER A 201 22.05 -14.24 -8.91
C SER A 201 22.13 -13.73 -7.46
N LYS A 202 21.54 -12.58 -7.17
CA LYS A 202 21.47 -12.03 -5.81
C LYS A 202 20.31 -12.63 -5.01
N PHE A 203 19.34 -13.31 -5.65
CA PHE A 203 18.29 -14.03 -4.94
C PHE A 203 18.76 -15.39 -4.43
N GLU A 204 18.39 -15.68 -3.20
CA GLU A 204 18.43 -17.03 -2.63
C GLU A 204 17.04 -17.37 -2.08
N PHE A 205 16.41 -18.38 -2.67
CA PHE A 205 15.09 -18.82 -2.24
C PHE A 205 15.18 -19.77 -1.04
N VAL A 206 14.43 -19.45 -0.01
CA VAL A 206 14.28 -20.24 1.21
C VAL A 206 12.89 -20.85 1.20
N TRP A 207 12.77 -21.94 0.48
CA TRP A 207 11.51 -22.64 0.24
C TRP A 207 10.99 -23.38 1.46
N ASP A 208 9.68 -23.67 1.43
CA ASP A 208 8.98 -24.42 2.48
C ASP A 208 9.24 -23.86 3.88
N SER A 209 9.48 -22.57 4.00
CA SER A 209 9.98 -21.96 5.22
C SER A 209 9.10 -20.79 5.68
N VAL A 210 8.91 -20.72 6.99
CA VAL A 210 8.18 -19.64 7.66
C VAL A 210 9.11 -18.91 8.62
N PRO A 211 8.96 -17.58 8.75
CA PRO A 211 9.72 -16.82 9.74
C PRO A 211 9.21 -17.17 11.15
N ARG A 212 10.12 -17.30 12.11
CA ARG A 212 9.79 -17.58 13.50
C ARG A 212 10.11 -16.43 14.45
N ARG A 213 11.20 -15.72 14.18
CA ARG A 213 11.66 -14.57 14.98
C ARG A 213 12.58 -13.69 14.16
N ILE A 214 12.48 -12.39 14.37
CA ILE A 214 13.48 -11.40 13.96
C ILE A 214 14.37 -11.12 15.16
N GLU A 215 15.68 -11.20 14.97
CA GLU A 215 16.67 -11.14 16.04
C GLU A 215 17.65 -9.99 15.79
N GLY A 216 18.11 -9.39 16.88
CA GLY A 216 19.10 -8.33 16.86
C GLY A 216 19.21 -7.66 18.22
N LYS A 217 20.09 -6.68 18.32
CA LYS A 217 20.25 -5.87 19.51
C LYS A 217 19.68 -4.48 19.29
N ASP A 218 20.36 -3.65 18.54
CA ASP A 218 19.93 -2.29 18.22
C ASP A 218 19.22 -2.25 16.85
N MET A 219 19.64 -3.10 15.94
CA MET A 219 19.12 -3.28 14.59
C MET A 219 18.91 -4.77 14.35
N VAL A 220 18.21 -5.09 13.26
CA VAL A 220 18.08 -6.48 12.78
C VAL A 220 19.46 -7.06 12.44
N GLU A 221 19.74 -8.24 12.97
CA GLU A 221 20.98 -9.00 12.74
C GLU A 221 20.72 -10.38 12.13
N ALA A 222 19.54 -10.96 12.40
CA ALA A 222 19.15 -12.24 11.85
C ALA A 222 17.64 -12.44 11.74
N LEU A 223 17.24 -13.40 10.88
CA LEU A 223 15.89 -13.93 10.77
C LEU A 223 15.91 -15.43 11.03
N ALA A 224 15.33 -15.87 12.13
CA ALA A 224 15.09 -17.27 12.40
C ALA A 224 13.93 -17.78 11.54
N VAL A 225 14.16 -18.86 10.80
CA VAL A 225 13.18 -19.52 9.93
C VAL A 225 13.05 -20.99 10.28
N GLU A 226 11.90 -21.57 9.98
CA GLU A 226 11.65 -23.01 10.15
C GLU A 226 11.08 -23.58 8.86
N ASN A 227 11.66 -24.67 8.41
CA ASN A 227 11.14 -25.45 7.29
C ASN A 227 9.87 -26.19 7.72
N VAL A 228 8.74 -25.93 7.07
CA VAL A 228 7.44 -26.48 7.45
C VAL A 228 7.27 -27.97 7.13
N LYS A 229 8.14 -28.53 6.25
CA LYS A 229 8.11 -29.96 5.89
C LYS A 229 8.99 -30.79 6.82
N THR A 230 10.13 -30.26 7.24
CA THR A 230 11.12 -31.01 8.04
C THR A 230 11.16 -30.61 9.51
N GLY A 231 10.64 -29.42 9.87
CA GLY A 231 10.76 -28.84 11.20
C GLY A 231 12.17 -28.25 11.49
N GLU A 232 13.09 -28.30 10.53
CA GLU A 232 14.43 -27.77 10.68
C GLU A 232 14.39 -26.25 10.88
N GLN A 233 15.10 -25.78 11.90
CA GLN A 233 15.25 -24.36 12.17
C GLN A 233 16.65 -23.89 11.79
N ARG A 234 16.73 -22.73 11.16
CA ARG A 234 17.99 -22.05 10.87
C ARG A 234 17.89 -20.56 11.05
N SER A 235 18.98 -19.91 11.35
CA SER A 235 19.10 -18.46 11.40
C SER A 235 19.76 -17.94 10.14
N LEU A 236 19.10 -16.99 9.48
CA LEU A 236 19.62 -16.30 8.30
C LEU A 236 20.25 -14.99 8.76
N PRO A 237 21.57 -14.78 8.56
CA PRO A 237 22.19 -13.50 8.89
C PRO A 237 21.71 -12.44 7.89
N VAL A 238 20.94 -11.46 8.38
CA VAL A 238 20.35 -10.38 7.57
C VAL A 238 20.38 -9.07 8.34
N ASN A 239 20.47 -7.96 7.60
CA ASN A 239 20.48 -6.62 8.16
C ASN A 239 19.11 -5.95 8.07
N GLY A 240 18.18 -6.53 7.30
CA GLY A 240 16.83 -6.05 7.14
C GLY A 240 15.86 -7.16 6.74
N VAL A 241 14.61 -6.98 7.13
CA VAL A 241 13.50 -7.90 6.84
C VAL A 241 12.36 -7.10 6.24
N PHE A 242 11.98 -7.43 5.01
CA PHE A 242 10.89 -6.82 4.27
C PHE A 242 9.71 -7.80 4.21
N ILE A 243 8.50 -7.35 4.61
CA ILE A 243 7.37 -8.25 4.84
C ILE A 243 6.25 -8.00 3.83
N TYR A 244 6.00 -9.00 2.95
CA TYR A 244 4.98 -8.96 1.88
C TYR A 244 4.07 -10.19 1.93
N ILE A 245 3.28 -10.31 3.00
CA ILE A 245 2.41 -11.48 3.27
C ILE A 245 0.93 -11.23 2.98
N GLY A 246 0.62 -10.10 2.36
CA GLY A 246 -0.71 -9.66 2.02
C GLY A 246 -1.00 -8.26 2.54
N GLN A 247 -2.23 -7.84 2.34
CA GLN A 247 -2.71 -6.51 2.69
C GLN A 247 -4.07 -6.65 3.37
N ASP A 248 -4.35 -5.77 4.33
CA ASP A 248 -5.62 -5.68 5.03
C ASP A 248 -6.39 -4.44 4.57
N PRO A 249 -7.68 -4.54 4.24
CA PRO A 249 -8.48 -3.41 3.84
C PRO A 249 -8.60 -2.37 4.95
N ASN A 250 -8.49 -1.09 4.58
CA ASN A 250 -8.67 0.04 5.52
C ASN A 250 -10.16 0.30 5.79
N THR A 251 -10.90 -0.70 6.27
CA THR A 251 -12.37 -0.64 6.45
C THR A 251 -12.82 -0.76 7.90
N ASP A 252 -11.93 -0.95 8.85
CA ASP A 252 -12.27 -1.18 10.27
C ASP A 252 -13.02 0.00 10.92
N TRP A 253 -12.82 1.22 10.40
CA TRP A 253 -13.51 2.43 10.83
C TRP A 253 -14.92 2.58 10.25
N LEU A 254 -15.29 1.73 9.29
CA LEU A 254 -16.62 1.72 8.67
C LEU A 254 -17.55 0.81 9.46
N GLU A 255 -18.40 1.38 10.29
CA GLU A 255 -19.48 0.66 10.99
C GLU A 255 -20.63 0.25 10.04
N LEU A 256 -20.39 0.23 8.75
CA LEU A 256 -21.37 -0.11 7.73
C LEU A 256 -21.35 -1.62 7.51
N SER A 257 -22.50 -2.25 7.72
CA SER A 257 -22.76 -3.58 7.15
C SER A 257 -22.76 -3.43 5.63
N LEU A 258 -21.62 -3.67 5.01
CA LEU A 258 -21.53 -3.76 3.56
C LEU A 258 -22.14 -5.09 3.16
N ILE A 259 -23.40 -5.06 2.76
CA ILE A 259 -24.03 -6.22 2.10
C ILE A 259 -23.46 -6.24 0.69
N HIS A 260 -22.63 -7.24 0.42
CA HIS A 260 -22.18 -7.54 -0.93
C HIS A 260 -23.24 -8.41 -1.58
N ILE A 261 -23.75 -7.91 -2.66
CA ILE A 261 -24.68 -8.66 -3.51
C ILE A 261 -23.85 -9.37 -4.58
#